data_3d9c6a6dc69787f91e93e67eecdf63c3
#
_entry.id   3d9c6a6dc69787f91e93e67eecdf63c3
#
_cell.length_a   1.000
_cell.length_b   1.000
_cell.length_c   1.000
_cell.angle_alpha   90.00
_cell.angle_beta   90.00
_cell.angle_gamma   90.00
#
_symmetry.space_group_name_H-M   'P 1'
#
loop_
_entity.id
_entity.type
_entity.pdbx_description
1 polymer ?
#
loop_
_entity_poly.entity_id
_entity_poly.type
_entity_poly.pdbx_seq_one_letter_code
_entity_poly.pdbx_strand_id
1 'polypeptide(L)'
;TLQAFEQRKGSQIAVLIVPTTEPETIEQFSIRVAEAWKIGRKKIDDGAILVVAKDDRRLRIEVGYGLEGALTDVTSKRIIDEIITPKFRQRDFAGGISAGVDRIIGVIDGEPLPEPKRQQQGANIFDSLESVGPVAFFAVLVFGGIFRAMFGRLLGAAVTGGLVGLVIWFLAGALAVAAIIGAIAFVFTLVGDSVVSSGGGRGGWSGGSGGGWSGGSSGGGFSGGGGSFGGGGASGRW
;
A
#
# COMPACT_ATOMS: atom_id res chain seq x y z
N THR A 1 13.09 -25.99 -15.64
CA THR A 1 12.72 -25.74 -14.23
C THR A 1 11.28 -26.18 -13.97
N LEU A 2 10.26 -25.65 -14.66
CA LEU A 2 8.84 -25.95 -14.41
C LEU A 2 8.47 -27.43 -14.57
N GLN A 3 8.93 -28.06 -15.66
CA GLN A 3 8.66 -29.48 -15.90
C GLN A 3 9.30 -30.38 -14.83
N ALA A 4 10.51 -30.07 -14.38
CA ALA A 4 11.18 -30.81 -13.31
C ALA A 4 10.45 -30.65 -11.97
N PHE A 5 9.91 -29.46 -11.70
CA PHE A 5 9.07 -29.20 -10.52
C PHE A 5 7.78 -30.01 -10.55
N GLU A 6 7.07 -30.00 -11.68
CA GLU A 6 5.86 -30.79 -11.87
C GLU A 6 6.11 -32.30 -11.66
N GLN A 7 7.19 -32.84 -12.23
CA GLN A 7 7.55 -34.24 -12.06
C GLN A 7 7.83 -34.61 -10.59
N ARG A 8 8.42 -33.69 -9.84
CA ARG A 8 8.83 -33.90 -8.43
C ARG A 8 7.65 -33.71 -7.46
N LYS A 9 6.86 -32.67 -7.64
CA LYS A 9 5.83 -32.25 -6.69
C LYS A 9 4.39 -32.59 -7.16
N GLY A 10 4.21 -32.70 -8.46
CA GLY A 10 2.90 -32.89 -9.10
C GLY A 10 2.13 -31.60 -9.33
N SER A 11 2.47 -30.52 -8.66
CA SER A 11 1.85 -29.22 -8.84
C SER A 11 2.31 -28.57 -10.13
N GLN A 12 1.40 -27.89 -10.84
CA GLN A 12 1.68 -27.29 -12.14
C GLN A 12 1.79 -25.77 -12.04
N ILE A 13 2.89 -25.23 -12.58
CA ILE A 13 3.09 -23.79 -12.72
C ILE A 13 3.22 -23.45 -14.20
N ALA A 14 2.43 -22.49 -14.66
CA ALA A 14 2.53 -21.96 -16.03
C ALA A 14 2.91 -20.49 -16.03
N VAL A 15 3.51 -20.04 -17.12
CA VAL A 15 3.80 -18.63 -17.37
C VAL A 15 3.21 -18.25 -18.71
N LEU A 16 2.40 -17.21 -18.74
CA LEU A 16 1.81 -16.66 -19.95
C LEU A 16 2.19 -15.19 -20.09
N ILE A 17 2.76 -14.86 -21.25
CA ILE A 17 3.10 -13.50 -21.60
C ILE A 17 2.24 -13.10 -22.79
N VAL A 18 1.47 -12.02 -22.63
CA VAL A 18 0.62 -11.44 -23.68
C VAL A 18 0.93 -9.96 -23.86
N PRO A 19 0.65 -9.39 -25.03
CA PRO A 19 0.76 -7.95 -25.21
C PRO A 19 -0.20 -7.21 -24.27
N THR A 20 -1.50 -7.54 -24.34
CA THR A 20 -2.58 -6.92 -23.57
C THR A 20 -3.62 -7.95 -23.18
N THR A 21 -4.37 -7.68 -22.13
CA THR A 21 -5.56 -8.45 -21.75
C THR A 21 -6.87 -7.77 -22.15
N GLU A 22 -6.81 -6.54 -22.65
CA GLU A 22 -8.01 -5.80 -23.07
C GLU A 22 -8.87 -6.58 -24.09
N PRO A 23 -10.19 -6.52 -23.97
CA PRO A 23 -10.97 -5.65 -23.08
C PRO A 23 -11.23 -6.20 -21.68
N GLU A 24 -10.68 -7.35 -21.32
CA GLU A 24 -10.83 -7.96 -20.00
C GLU A 24 -9.84 -7.38 -18.98
N THR A 25 -10.21 -7.41 -17.70
CA THR A 25 -9.22 -7.17 -16.64
C THR A 25 -8.26 -8.35 -16.56
N ILE A 26 -7.05 -8.13 -16.05
CA ILE A 26 -6.05 -9.21 -15.92
C ILE A 26 -6.56 -10.33 -14.99
N GLU A 27 -7.40 -10.00 -14.03
CA GLU A 27 -8.04 -10.95 -13.12
C GLU A 27 -9.01 -11.87 -13.87
N GLN A 28 -9.89 -11.32 -14.68
CA GLN A 28 -10.85 -12.09 -15.48
C GLN A 28 -10.13 -12.94 -16.52
N PHE A 29 -9.14 -12.37 -17.17
CA PHE A 29 -8.33 -13.04 -18.17
C PHE A 29 -7.58 -14.24 -17.58
N SER A 30 -6.90 -14.05 -16.41
CA SER A 30 -6.10 -15.10 -15.78
C SER A 30 -6.93 -16.29 -15.33
N ILE A 31 -8.07 -16.06 -14.69
CA ILE A 31 -9.01 -17.14 -14.30
C ILE A 31 -9.47 -17.91 -15.52
N ARG A 32 -9.93 -17.22 -16.55
CA ARG A 32 -10.41 -17.85 -17.79
C ARG A 32 -9.33 -18.69 -18.46
N VAL A 33 -8.09 -18.21 -18.50
CA VAL A 33 -6.97 -18.97 -19.06
C VAL A 33 -6.63 -20.18 -18.19
N ALA A 34 -6.55 -20.02 -16.88
CA ALA A 34 -6.24 -21.08 -15.95
C ALA A 34 -7.27 -22.22 -16.03
N GLU A 35 -8.56 -21.88 -16.13
CA GLU A 35 -9.66 -22.85 -16.33
C GLU A 35 -9.59 -23.51 -17.71
N ALA A 36 -9.36 -22.74 -18.77
CA ALA A 36 -9.25 -23.28 -20.13
C ALA A 36 -8.08 -24.25 -20.30
N TRP A 37 -6.95 -23.93 -19.68
CA TRP A 37 -5.74 -24.76 -19.71
C TRP A 37 -5.79 -25.91 -18.71
N LYS A 38 -6.75 -25.89 -17.78
CA LYS A 38 -6.94 -26.92 -16.75
C LYS A 38 -5.66 -27.13 -15.93
N ILE A 39 -4.99 -26.04 -15.57
CA ILE A 39 -3.73 -26.06 -14.83
C ILE A 39 -3.96 -26.68 -13.45
N GLY A 40 -3.07 -27.58 -13.05
CA GLY A 40 -3.20 -28.32 -11.79
C GLY A 40 -3.90 -29.67 -11.94
N ARG A 41 -3.70 -30.51 -10.93
CA ARG A 41 -4.30 -31.85 -10.91
C ARG A 41 -5.78 -31.77 -10.56
N LYS A 42 -6.59 -32.51 -11.29
CA LYS A 42 -8.03 -32.66 -11.00
C LYS A 42 -8.25 -33.14 -9.56
N LYS A 43 -9.16 -32.52 -8.83
CA LYS A 43 -9.50 -32.75 -7.42
C LYS A 43 -8.49 -32.26 -6.39
N ILE A 44 -7.29 -31.85 -6.79
CA ILE A 44 -6.26 -31.31 -5.90
C ILE A 44 -6.18 -29.80 -6.10
N ASP A 45 -6.44 -29.33 -7.32
CA ASP A 45 -6.46 -27.92 -7.72
C ASP A 45 -5.13 -27.20 -7.44
N ASP A 46 -4.01 -27.92 -7.61
CA ASP A 46 -2.67 -27.48 -7.27
C ASP A 46 -1.94 -26.83 -8.47
N GLY A 47 -2.65 -25.96 -9.13
CA GLY A 47 -2.15 -25.15 -10.23
C GLY A 47 -1.86 -23.71 -9.86
N ALA A 48 -0.88 -23.10 -10.52
CA ALA A 48 -0.65 -21.66 -10.48
C ALA A 48 -0.25 -21.12 -11.86
N ILE A 49 -0.63 -19.89 -12.19
CA ILE A 49 -0.22 -19.25 -13.42
C ILE A 49 0.27 -17.82 -13.16
N LEU A 50 1.44 -17.49 -13.71
CA LEU A 50 1.93 -16.12 -13.80
C LEU A 50 1.55 -15.54 -15.16
N VAL A 51 0.64 -14.59 -15.17
CA VAL A 51 0.23 -13.84 -16.38
C VAL A 51 0.92 -12.49 -16.39
N VAL A 52 1.53 -12.13 -17.51
CA VAL A 52 2.20 -10.85 -17.72
C VAL A 52 1.61 -10.18 -18.96
N ALA A 53 0.88 -9.10 -18.79
CA ALA A 53 0.37 -8.23 -19.84
C ALA A 53 1.35 -7.07 -20.05
N LYS A 54 2.20 -7.20 -21.07
CA LYS A 54 3.38 -6.35 -21.23
C LYS A 54 3.05 -4.90 -21.54
N ASP A 55 2.11 -4.67 -22.43
CA ASP A 55 1.74 -3.32 -22.88
C ASP A 55 0.86 -2.62 -21.83
N ASP A 56 0.06 -3.38 -21.08
CA ASP A 56 -0.74 -2.90 -19.95
C ASP A 56 0.10 -2.62 -18.70
N ARG A 57 1.35 -3.09 -18.68
CA ARG A 57 2.25 -3.08 -17.51
C ARG A 57 1.61 -3.70 -16.29
N ARG A 58 0.91 -4.81 -16.47
CA ARG A 58 0.22 -5.56 -15.42
C ARG A 58 0.70 -6.98 -15.38
N LEU A 59 0.72 -7.53 -14.18
CA LEU A 59 0.99 -8.95 -13.96
C LEU A 59 0.08 -9.48 -12.87
N ARG A 60 -0.18 -10.79 -12.94
CA ARG A 60 -0.98 -11.48 -11.95
C ARG A 60 -0.45 -12.88 -11.71
N ILE A 61 -0.43 -13.29 -10.46
CA ILE A 61 -0.30 -14.69 -10.06
C ILE A 61 -1.70 -15.16 -9.70
N GLU A 62 -2.23 -16.09 -10.47
CA GLU A 62 -3.49 -16.77 -10.19
C GLU A 62 -3.19 -18.11 -9.56
N VAL A 63 -3.90 -18.46 -8.49
CA VAL A 63 -3.62 -19.62 -7.65
C VAL A 63 -4.85 -20.51 -7.55
N GLY A 64 -4.68 -21.81 -7.79
CA GLY A 64 -5.70 -22.81 -7.58
C GLY A 64 -5.90 -23.13 -6.10
N TYR A 65 -7.10 -23.57 -5.73
CA TYR A 65 -7.50 -23.81 -4.34
C TYR A 65 -6.51 -24.69 -3.54
N GLY A 66 -5.90 -25.68 -4.18
CA GLY A 66 -4.95 -26.58 -3.52
C GLY A 66 -3.63 -25.94 -3.13
N LEU A 67 -3.32 -24.78 -3.69
CA LEU A 67 -2.10 -24.03 -3.38
C LEU A 67 -2.34 -22.78 -2.51
N GLU A 68 -3.59 -22.37 -2.27
CA GLU A 68 -3.90 -21.17 -1.50
C GLU A 68 -3.33 -21.19 -0.07
N GLY A 69 -3.20 -22.38 0.52
CA GLY A 69 -2.59 -22.55 1.85
C GLY A 69 -1.10 -22.22 1.90
N ALA A 70 -0.37 -22.47 0.81
CA ALA A 70 1.05 -22.18 0.69
C ALA A 70 1.29 -20.83 -0.01
N LEU A 71 0.66 -20.64 -1.16
CA LEU A 71 0.78 -19.45 -2.01
C LEU A 71 -0.44 -18.54 -1.79
N THR A 72 -0.54 -17.96 -0.60
CA THR A 72 -1.64 -17.05 -0.24
C THR A 72 -1.62 -15.76 -1.07
N ASP A 73 -2.72 -15.00 -1.08
CA ASP A 73 -2.80 -13.70 -1.75
C ASP A 73 -1.70 -12.75 -1.26
N VAL A 74 -1.45 -12.71 0.04
CA VAL A 74 -0.37 -11.89 0.64
C VAL A 74 0.99 -12.34 0.15
N THR A 75 1.23 -13.64 0.09
CA THR A 75 2.48 -14.23 -0.40
C THR A 75 2.69 -13.91 -1.88
N SER A 76 1.65 -14.10 -2.69
CA SER A 76 1.63 -13.77 -4.12
C SER A 76 1.90 -12.29 -4.35
N LYS A 77 1.27 -11.42 -3.57
CA LYS A 77 1.49 -9.97 -3.62
C LYS A 77 2.94 -9.59 -3.30
N ARG A 78 3.52 -10.20 -2.28
CA ARG A 78 4.93 -9.96 -1.93
C ARG A 78 5.89 -10.42 -3.03
N ILE A 79 5.65 -11.56 -3.64
CA ILE A 79 6.46 -12.05 -4.77
C ILE A 79 6.41 -11.03 -5.92
N ILE A 80 5.23 -10.52 -6.24
CA ILE A 80 5.04 -9.51 -7.27
C ILE A 80 5.82 -8.23 -6.93
N ASP A 81 5.57 -7.66 -5.75
CA ASP A 81 6.06 -6.32 -5.40
C ASP A 81 7.55 -6.31 -5.05
N GLU A 82 8.05 -7.35 -4.37
CA GLU A 82 9.43 -7.37 -3.86
C GLU A 82 10.42 -8.02 -4.85
N ILE A 83 9.95 -8.92 -5.72
CA ILE A 83 10.84 -9.73 -6.57
C ILE A 83 10.65 -9.40 -8.06
N ILE A 84 9.41 -9.47 -8.57
CA ILE A 84 9.15 -9.34 -10.01
C ILE A 84 9.18 -7.87 -10.44
N THR A 85 8.37 -7.03 -9.80
CA THR A 85 8.18 -5.61 -10.18
C THR A 85 9.48 -4.80 -10.21
N PRO A 86 10.42 -4.92 -9.26
CA PRO A 86 11.67 -4.17 -9.31
C PRO A 86 12.51 -4.47 -10.55
N LYS A 87 12.53 -5.74 -10.99
CA LYS A 87 13.24 -6.16 -12.20
C LYS A 87 12.54 -5.67 -13.47
N PHE A 88 11.21 -5.73 -13.51
CA PHE A 88 10.42 -5.21 -14.64
C PHE A 88 10.59 -3.71 -14.84
N ARG A 89 10.70 -2.94 -13.76
CA ARG A 89 11.02 -1.50 -13.82
C ARG A 89 12.41 -1.24 -14.42
N GLN A 90 13.34 -2.17 -14.25
CA GLN A 90 14.66 -2.13 -14.86
C GLN A 90 14.68 -2.73 -16.29
N ARG A 91 13.50 -3.10 -16.83
CA ARG A 91 13.32 -3.77 -18.13
C ARG A 91 13.92 -5.19 -18.19
N ASP A 92 14.30 -5.77 -17.05
CA ASP A 92 14.73 -7.15 -16.93
C ASP A 92 13.52 -8.10 -16.77
N PHE A 93 12.78 -8.29 -17.87
CA PHE A 93 11.59 -9.13 -17.86
C PHE A 93 11.93 -10.60 -17.63
N ALA A 94 12.96 -11.10 -18.30
CA ALA A 94 13.39 -12.49 -18.18
C ALA A 94 13.85 -12.81 -16.75
N GLY A 95 14.71 -11.98 -16.17
CA GLY A 95 15.16 -12.15 -14.80
C GLY A 95 14.04 -11.97 -13.78
N GLY A 96 13.06 -11.10 -14.04
CA GLY A 96 11.89 -10.93 -13.18
C GLY A 96 10.99 -12.16 -13.17
N ILE A 97 10.69 -12.71 -14.35
CA ILE A 97 9.89 -13.94 -14.49
C ILE A 97 10.61 -15.12 -13.84
N SER A 98 11.88 -15.33 -14.14
CA SER A 98 12.66 -16.43 -13.57
C SER A 98 12.69 -16.36 -12.04
N ALA A 99 13.06 -15.21 -11.47
CA ALA A 99 13.11 -15.04 -10.03
C ALA A 99 11.73 -15.19 -9.36
N GLY A 100 10.67 -14.74 -10.03
CA GLY A 100 9.30 -14.93 -9.56
C GLY A 100 8.89 -16.40 -9.54
N VAL A 101 9.16 -17.12 -10.61
CA VAL A 101 8.88 -18.57 -10.72
C VAL A 101 9.68 -19.36 -9.69
N ASP A 102 10.99 -19.11 -9.57
CA ASP A 102 11.83 -19.79 -8.57
C ASP A 102 11.29 -19.55 -7.16
N ARG A 103 10.77 -18.36 -6.89
CA ARG A 103 10.20 -18.04 -5.59
C ARG A 103 8.86 -18.71 -5.36
N ILE A 104 7.99 -18.78 -6.37
CA ILE A 104 6.72 -19.53 -6.30
C ILE A 104 7.02 -21.01 -5.98
N ILE A 105 7.99 -21.60 -6.68
CA ILE A 105 8.44 -22.98 -6.44
C ILE A 105 8.90 -23.15 -4.99
N GLY A 106 9.79 -22.28 -4.49
CA GLY A 106 10.29 -22.33 -3.13
C GLY A 106 9.19 -22.27 -2.07
N VAL A 107 8.21 -21.38 -2.26
CA VAL A 107 7.07 -21.26 -1.36
C VAL A 107 6.20 -22.53 -1.35
N ILE A 108 5.94 -23.12 -2.52
CA ILE A 108 5.17 -24.37 -2.63
C ILE A 108 5.97 -25.55 -2.02
N ASP A 109 7.30 -25.51 -2.07
CA ASP A 109 8.17 -26.48 -1.41
C ASP A 109 8.25 -26.30 0.11
N GLY A 110 7.67 -25.22 0.65
CA GLY A 110 7.61 -24.93 2.09
C GLY A 110 8.70 -23.99 2.57
N GLU A 111 9.44 -23.33 1.69
CA GLU A 111 10.42 -22.33 2.07
C GLU A 111 9.73 -21.02 2.49
N PRO A 112 10.05 -20.49 3.69
CA PRO A 112 9.50 -19.19 4.09
C PRO A 112 10.02 -18.08 3.17
N LEU A 113 9.17 -17.09 2.89
CA LEU A 113 9.63 -15.85 2.25
C LEU A 113 10.67 -15.16 3.15
N PRO A 114 11.71 -14.53 2.57
CA PRO A 114 12.58 -13.64 3.32
C PRO A 114 11.74 -12.63 4.10
N GLU A 115 12.23 -12.22 5.27
CA GLU A 115 11.54 -11.14 6.00
C GLU A 115 11.33 -9.94 5.07
N PRO A 116 10.13 -9.32 5.10
CA PRO A 116 9.88 -8.14 4.32
C PRO A 116 11.01 -7.16 4.61
N LYS A 117 11.71 -6.70 3.58
CA LYS A 117 12.54 -5.52 3.76
C LYS A 117 11.58 -4.48 4.33
N ARG A 118 11.70 -4.18 5.61
CA ARG A 118 11.07 -2.97 6.14
C ARG A 118 11.56 -1.89 5.20
N GLN A 119 10.68 -1.49 4.27
CA GLN A 119 10.83 -0.17 3.73
C GLN A 119 10.93 0.65 5.00
N GLN A 120 12.11 1.21 5.26
CA GLN A 120 12.15 2.41 6.05
C GLN A 120 11.25 3.36 5.25
N GLN A 121 9.94 3.25 5.52
CA GLN A 121 9.06 4.38 5.38
C GLN A 121 9.83 5.42 6.16
N GLY A 122 10.56 6.24 5.43
CA GLY A 122 11.15 7.43 5.99
C GLY A 122 9.97 8.01 6.74
N ALA A 123 10.08 8.04 8.07
CA ALA A 123 9.00 8.41 8.94
C ALA A 123 8.38 9.61 8.29
N ASN A 124 7.25 9.40 7.61
CA ASN A 124 6.61 10.47 6.90
C ASN A 124 6.19 11.37 8.02
N ILE A 125 6.89 12.51 8.12
CA ILE A 125 6.61 13.56 9.11
C ILE A 125 5.11 13.83 9.16
N PHE A 126 4.43 13.63 8.04
CA PHE A 126 2.98 13.75 7.91
C PHE A 126 2.21 12.67 8.70
N ASP A 127 2.67 11.41 8.76
CA ASP A 127 2.02 10.36 9.56
C ASP A 127 2.21 10.63 11.07
N SER A 128 3.38 11.16 11.45
CA SER A 128 3.63 11.60 12.82
C SER A 128 2.84 12.87 13.17
N LEU A 129 2.62 13.77 12.21
CA LEU A 129 1.79 14.96 12.37
C LEU A 129 0.31 14.63 12.56
N GLU A 130 -0.20 13.57 11.93
CA GLU A 130 -1.60 13.15 12.11
C GLU A 130 -1.87 12.67 13.54
N SER A 131 -0.92 11.96 14.14
CA SER A 131 -1.07 11.46 15.52
C SER A 131 -0.74 12.50 16.61
N VAL A 132 0.26 13.36 16.38
CA VAL A 132 0.74 14.35 17.38
C VAL A 132 0.21 15.75 17.08
N GLY A 133 -0.24 16.01 15.85
CA GLY A 133 -0.71 17.33 15.38
C GLY A 133 -1.75 17.99 16.28
N PRO A 134 -2.84 17.32 16.67
CA PRO A 134 -3.84 17.91 17.55
C PRO A 134 -3.28 18.29 18.91
N VAL A 135 -2.46 17.45 19.50
CA VAL A 135 -1.84 17.71 20.82
C VAL A 135 -0.85 18.86 20.73
N ALA A 136 -0.02 18.90 19.70
CA ALA A 136 0.93 19.97 19.46
C ALA A 136 0.22 21.30 19.20
N PHE A 137 -0.88 21.31 18.46
CA PHE A 137 -1.70 22.49 18.22
C PHE A 137 -2.27 23.08 19.52
N PHE A 138 -2.85 22.25 20.38
CA PHE A 138 -3.34 22.68 21.69
C PHE A 138 -2.22 23.17 22.60
N ALA A 139 -1.06 22.52 22.59
CA ALA A 139 0.09 22.98 23.36
C ALA A 139 0.55 24.36 22.91
N VAL A 140 0.64 24.62 21.61
CA VAL A 140 1.01 25.95 21.07
C VAL A 140 0.01 27.03 21.48
N LEU A 141 -1.30 26.74 21.48
CA LEU A 141 -2.33 27.68 21.91
C LEU A 141 -2.20 28.03 23.41
N VAL A 142 -2.03 27.01 24.26
CA VAL A 142 -1.95 27.19 25.72
C VAL A 142 -0.64 27.91 26.10
N PHE A 143 0.51 27.41 25.64
CA PHE A 143 1.80 28.01 25.94
C PHE A 143 1.96 29.39 25.28
N GLY A 144 1.49 29.56 24.04
CA GLY A 144 1.48 30.85 23.35
C GLY A 144 0.67 31.91 24.11
N GLY A 145 -0.47 31.54 24.69
CA GLY A 145 -1.27 32.40 25.52
C GLY A 145 -0.57 32.83 26.84
N ILE A 146 0.09 31.90 27.53
CA ILE A 146 0.86 32.14 28.74
C ILE A 146 2.05 33.05 28.48
N PHE A 147 2.87 32.75 27.47
CA PHE A 147 4.03 33.56 27.11
C PHE A 147 3.65 34.98 26.67
N ARG A 148 2.50 35.10 25.98
CA ARG A 148 2.00 36.40 25.58
C ARG A 148 1.54 37.24 26.76
N ALA A 149 0.95 36.63 27.78
CA ALA A 149 0.51 37.32 29.02
C ALA A 149 1.72 37.78 29.83
N MET A 150 2.85 37.05 29.83
CA MET A 150 4.06 37.36 30.60
C MET A 150 5.01 38.33 29.89
N PHE A 151 5.18 38.20 28.59
CA PHE A 151 6.26 38.94 27.84
C PHE A 151 5.72 39.93 26.80
N GLY A 152 4.42 40.11 26.74
CA GLY A 152 3.77 40.99 25.77
C GLY A 152 3.70 40.38 24.36
N ARG A 153 3.04 41.11 23.46
CA ARG A 153 2.60 40.60 22.16
C ARG A 153 3.73 40.19 21.21
N LEU A 154 4.79 41.05 21.15
CA LEU A 154 5.92 40.84 20.22
C LEU A 154 6.88 39.75 20.72
N LEU A 155 7.28 39.81 21.98
CA LEU A 155 8.21 38.85 22.56
C LEU A 155 7.59 37.47 22.72
N GLY A 156 6.30 37.41 23.11
CA GLY A 156 5.56 36.14 23.22
C GLY A 156 5.45 35.43 21.87
N ALA A 157 5.17 36.15 20.78
CA ALA A 157 5.11 35.60 19.44
C ALA A 157 6.48 35.09 18.93
N ALA A 158 7.55 35.83 19.20
CA ALA A 158 8.90 35.44 18.82
C ALA A 158 9.39 34.17 19.56
N VAL A 159 9.10 34.06 20.86
CA VAL A 159 9.45 32.89 21.67
C VAL A 159 8.65 31.65 21.21
N THR A 160 7.35 31.83 21.01
CA THR A 160 6.49 30.71 20.57
C THR A 160 6.88 30.22 19.16
N GLY A 161 7.07 31.12 18.21
CA GLY A 161 7.51 30.80 16.85
C GLY A 161 8.89 30.15 16.81
N GLY A 162 9.83 30.66 17.63
CA GLY A 162 11.18 30.12 17.75
C GLY A 162 11.19 28.70 18.34
N LEU A 163 10.41 28.45 19.38
CA LEU A 163 10.30 27.12 20.02
C LEU A 163 9.69 26.09 19.07
N VAL A 164 8.60 26.44 18.37
CA VAL A 164 7.97 25.58 17.36
C VAL A 164 8.95 25.29 16.22
N GLY A 165 9.66 26.31 15.71
CA GLY A 165 10.66 26.14 14.68
C GLY A 165 11.80 25.19 15.11
N LEU A 166 12.27 25.30 16.35
CA LEU A 166 13.34 24.48 16.91
C LEU A 166 12.93 23.02 17.08
N VAL A 167 11.69 22.77 17.53
CA VAL A 167 11.12 21.42 17.64
C VAL A 167 10.99 20.77 16.27
N ILE A 168 10.51 21.51 15.28
CA ILE A 168 10.35 21.01 13.91
C ILE A 168 11.73 20.77 13.26
N TRP A 169 12.70 21.66 13.50
CA TRP A 169 14.06 21.46 13.02
C TRP A 169 14.70 20.18 13.59
N PHE A 170 14.50 19.94 14.89
CA PHE A 170 15.02 18.74 15.54
C PHE A 170 14.35 17.44 15.02
N LEU A 171 13.04 17.50 14.75
CA LEU A 171 12.26 16.36 14.26
C LEU A 171 12.46 16.08 12.76
N ALA A 172 12.61 17.12 11.96
CA ALA A 172 12.62 17.04 10.50
C ALA A 172 14.01 17.15 9.87
N GLY A 173 15.00 17.65 10.60
CA GLY A 173 16.36 17.90 10.08
C GLY A 173 16.43 18.93 8.93
N ALA A 174 15.32 19.58 8.59
CA ALA A 174 15.22 20.48 7.45
C ALA A 174 15.00 21.93 7.90
N LEU A 175 16.08 22.70 7.94
CA LEU A 175 16.11 24.11 8.39
C LEU A 175 15.11 25.01 7.63
N ALA A 176 14.92 24.77 6.32
CA ALA A 176 14.02 25.55 5.50
C ALA A 176 12.53 25.33 5.88
N VAL A 177 12.13 24.07 6.12
CA VAL A 177 10.76 23.73 6.52
C VAL A 177 10.46 24.27 7.92
N ALA A 178 11.41 24.13 8.84
CA ALA A 178 11.31 24.67 10.20
C ALA A 178 11.13 26.20 10.21
N ALA A 179 11.88 26.92 9.37
CA ALA A 179 11.77 28.39 9.26
C ALA A 179 10.40 28.82 8.72
N ILE A 180 9.86 28.14 7.71
CA ILE A 180 8.55 28.45 7.14
C ILE A 180 7.43 28.21 8.16
N ILE A 181 7.43 27.08 8.84
CA ILE A 181 6.39 26.75 9.83
C ILE A 181 6.52 27.66 11.06
N GLY A 182 7.74 27.98 11.49
CA GLY A 182 7.98 28.95 12.57
C GLY A 182 7.47 30.38 12.22
N ALA A 183 7.65 30.80 10.98
CA ALA A 183 7.15 32.09 10.49
C ALA A 183 5.60 32.11 10.45
N ILE A 184 4.97 31.03 9.99
CA ILE A 184 3.50 30.90 9.99
C ILE A 184 2.95 30.94 11.41
N ALA A 185 3.54 30.22 12.36
CA ALA A 185 3.15 30.21 13.76
C ALA A 185 3.32 31.61 14.40
N PHE A 186 4.38 32.32 14.06
CA PHE A 186 4.61 33.70 14.51
C PHE A 186 3.52 34.65 14.01
N VAL A 187 3.22 34.61 12.71
CA VAL A 187 2.17 35.45 12.10
C VAL A 187 0.79 35.11 12.70
N PHE A 188 0.49 33.83 12.87
CA PHE A 188 -0.78 33.39 13.47
C PHE A 188 -0.94 33.88 14.92
N THR A 189 0.15 33.85 15.70
CA THR A 189 0.15 34.37 17.07
C THR A 189 0.00 35.90 17.11
N LEU A 190 0.53 36.61 16.13
CA LEU A 190 0.43 38.07 16.02
C LEU A 190 -0.98 38.54 15.63
N VAL A 191 -1.64 37.81 14.69
CA VAL A 191 -2.91 38.21 14.07
C VAL A 191 -4.13 37.56 14.77
N GLY A 192 -3.93 36.47 15.50
CA GLY A 192 -4.99 35.64 16.07
C GLY A 192 -6.00 36.37 16.97
N ASP A 193 -5.59 37.48 17.60
CA ASP A 193 -6.54 38.30 18.40
C ASP A 193 -7.53 39.12 17.59
N SER A 194 -7.17 39.40 16.32
CA SER A 194 -8.06 40.19 15.46
C SER A 194 -9.23 39.34 14.92
N VAL A 195 -9.06 38.01 14.90
CA VAL A 195 -10.05 37.07 14.37
C VAL A 195 -10.96 36.51 15.45
N VAL A 196 -10.46 36.40 16.69
CA VAL A 196 -11.23 35.81 17.81
C VAL A 196 -12.16 36.84 18.49
N SER A 197 -11.90 38.15 18.33
CA SER A 197 -12.70 39.20 18.98
C SER A 197 -13.95 39.65 18.19
N SER A 198 -14.17 39.14 16.98
CA SER A 198 -15.36 39.50 16.17
C SER A 198 -16.16 38.26 15.76
N GLY A 199 -16.90 37.66 16.70
CA GLY A 199 -17.81 36.58 16.31
C GLY A 199 -18.33 35.73 17.43
N GLY A 200 -19.14 36.29 18.30
CA GLY A 200 -20.10 35.51 19.07
C GLY A 200 -21.17 34.97 18.15
N GLY A 201 -21.02 33.74 17.66
CA GLY A 201 -22.03 33.07 16.86
C GLY A 201 -22.06 31.59 17.24
N ARG A 202 -23.05 31.22 18.05
CA ARG A 202 -23.43 29.85 18.33
C ARG A 202 -23.94 29.21 17.03
N GLY A 203 -23.14 28.33 16.41
CA GLY A 203 -23.56 27.48 15.31
C GLY A 203 -23.31 26.03 15.69
N GLY A 204 -24.37 25.27 15.94
CA GLY A 204 -24.32 23.86 16.27
C GLY A 204 -23.81 23.04 15.08
N TRP A 205 -22.87 22.15 15.34
CA TRP A 205 -22.50 21.09 14.40
C TRP A 205 -23.42 19.89 14.61
N SER A 206 -24.36 19.71 13.69
CA SER A 206 -25.10 18.46 13.57
C SER A 206 -24.24 17.45 12.80
N GLY A 207 -24.00 16.29 13.45
CA GLY A 207 -23.31 15.17 12.83
C GLY A 207 -24.14 14.59 11.69
N GLY A 208 -23.48 14.39 10.55
CA GLY A 208 -23.95 13.57 9.45
C GLY A 208 -23.26 12.23 9.48
N SER A 209 -23.95 11.23 9.96
CA SER A 209 -23.62 9.82 9.77
C SER A 209 -23.94 9.46 8.32
N GLY A 210 -23.10 8.72 7.67
CA GLY A 210 -23.57 8.27 6.39
C GLY A 210 -22.65 7.35 5.62
N GLY A 211 -23.05 6.17 5.44
CA GLY A 211 -22.78 5.43 4.25
C GLY A 211 -21.84 4.24 4.39
N GLY A 212 -22.41 3.13 4.88
CA GLY A 212 -21.85 1.82 4.66
C GLY A 212 -21.86 1.45 3.19
N TRP A 213 -20.73 1.05 2.69
CA TRP A 213 -20.64 0.35 1.40
C TRP A 213 -20.64 -1.15 1.68
N SER A 214 -21.80 -1.75 1.53
CA SER A 214 -21.96 -3.19 1.41
C SER A 214 -21.86 -3.54 -0.07
N GLY A 215 -20.66 -3.96 -0.51
CA GLY A 215 -20.47 -4.57 -1.81
C GLY A 215 -20.68 -6.08 -1.69
N GLY A 216 -21.88 -6.55 -1.93
CA GLY A 216 -22.15 -7.97 -2.13
C GLY A 216 -21.67 -8.38 -3.52
N SER A 217 -20.58 -9.16 -3.61
CA SER A 217 -20.23 -9.88 -4.82
C SER A 217 -20.86 -11.28 -4.75
N SER A 218 -21.95 -11.48 -5.45
CA SER A 218 -22.46 -12.79 -5.77
C SER A 218 -21.58 -13.41 -6.85
N GLY A 219 -20.60 -14.22 -6.45
CA GLY A 219 -19.81 -15.02 -7.35
C GLY A 219 -20.62 -16.20 -7.87
N GLY A 220 -21.02 -16.17 -9.14
CA GLY A 220 -21.50 -17.35 -9.84
C GLY A 220 -20.36 -18.32 -10.07
N GLY A 221 -20.38 -19.49 -9.39
CA GLY A 221 -19.40 -20.54 -9.59
C GLY A 221 -19.54 -21.16 -10.97
N PHE A 222 -18.47 -21.16 -11.74
CA PHE A 222 -18.33 -21.92 -12.99
C PHE A 222 -17.66 -23.26 -12.66
N SER A 223 -18.35 -24.37 -12.94
CA SER A 223 -17.84 -25.72 -12.71
C SER A 223 -17.28 -26.27 -14.01
N GLY A 224 -16.02 -26.12 -14.25
CA GLY A 224 -15.28 -26.81 -15.32
C GLY A 224 -14.52 -28.01 -14.77
N GLY A 225 -14.45 -29.10 -15.52
CA GLY A 225 -13.91 -30.41 -15.07
C GLY A 225 -12.40 -30.55 -14.94
N GLY A 226 -11.70 -29.55 -14.52
CA GLY A 226 -10.26 -29.48 -14.19
C GLY A 226 -10.05 -28.68 -12.93
N GLY A 227 -8.85 -28.35 -12.55
CA GLY A 227 -8.56 -27.58 -11.36
C GLY A 227 -9.45 -26.33 -11.25
N SER A 228 -10.05 -26.13 -10.08
CA SER A 228 -10.91 -24.99 -9.81
C SER A 228 -10.08 -23.82 -9.32
N PHE A 229 -10.33 -22.63 -9.86
CA PHE A 229 -9.71 -21.37 -9.45
C PHE A 229 -10.78 -20.47 -8.85
N GLY A 230 -10.54 -19.95 -7.67
CA GLY A 230 -11.48 -19.07 -6.96
C GLY A 230 -11.12 -17.59 -7.04
N GLY A 231 -10.17 -17.22 -7.90
CA GLY A 231 -9.63 -15.86 -7.93
C GLY A 231 -8.59 -15.57 -6.86
N GLY A 232 -8.10 -16.63 -6.19
CA GLY A 232 -6.95 -16.52 -5.28
C GLY A 232 -5.70 -16.07 -6.01
N GLY A 233 -4.80 -15.38 -5.29
CA GLY A 233 -3.59 -14.81 -5.86
C GLY A 233 -3.53 -13.28 -5.77
N ALA A 234 -2.69 -12.65 -6.58
CA ALA A 234 -2.52 -11.20 -6.52
C ALA A 234 -2.18 -10.59 -7.87
N SER A 235 -2.51 -9.32 -8.03
CA SER A 235 -2.14 -8.50 -9.20
C SER A 235 -1.16 -7.42 -8.82
N GLY A 236 -0.35 -6.99 -9.80
CA GLY A 236 0.59 -5.89 -9.67
C GLY A 236 0.76 -5.08 -10.95
N ARG A 237 1.48 -3.97 -10.82
CA ARG A 237 1.83 -3.05 -11.90
C ARG A 237 3.28 -2.59 -11.75
N TRP A 238 3.97 -2.33 -12.86
CA TRP A 238 5.35 -1.85 -12.86
C TRP A 238 5.55 -0.56 -13.66
#